data_ff9fd172829f1bec3da32e045939553b
#
_entry.id   ff9fd172829f1bec3da32e045939553b
#
_cell.length_a   1.000
_cell.length_b   1.000
_cell.length_c   1.000
_cell.angle_alpha   90.00
_cell.angle_beta   90.00
_cell.angle_gamma   90.00
#
_symmetry.space_group_name_H-M   'P 1'
#
loop_
_entity.id
_entity.type
_entity.pdbx_description
1 polymer ?
#
loop_
_entity_poly.entity_id
_entity_poly.type
_entity_poly.pdbx_seq_one_letter_code
_entity_poly.pdbx_strand_id
1 'polypeptide(L)'
;MEEGALKRVIKLTQDGRVSALEAELCRGGAAAANTHLGRSRDTLLHHAARHGHADVLACLTRRLGMDVELCDRDFKRPLHEAASAGHAECVRFLIGEGATVDCLKKGDWTPLMMACTRRNLGVIKELLTHGADPGLKNKDGWNSFHIACREGHPEVIQHLLCVAPGVWETASKTLRTPLHTAAMHGCEEVTRLLLERCSYTPDSRDSCGVTPFMDAIRNGHVSVAKLLLEKHQASPTACDILGAQPVHQVAVTGQEEALRFLVGQLNADVNQKATGIQLTALHYAAKEGHTAAVKTLLDLGADLHVKDRKGRTALHMACIGQHADTARALLQLGLRDSADESGTTAQQLARKPDVLNVFQ
;
A
#
# COMPACT_ATOMS: atom_id res chain seq x y z
N MET A 1 -13.47 29.87 -26.23
CA MET A 1 -14.21 30.42 -25.05
C MET A 1 -13.20 31.22 -24.24
N GLU A 2 -13.54 32.41 -23.79
CA GLU A 2 -12.66 33.19 -22.92
C GLU A 2 -12.41 32.44 -21.60
N GLU A 3 -11.21 32.53 -21.03
CA GLU A 3 -10.80 31.81 -19.82
C GLU A 3 -11.78 31.99 -18.65
N GLY A 4 -12.40 33.18 -18.55
CA GLY A 4 -13.41 33.50 -17.55
C GLY A 4 -14.72 32.71 -17.73
N ALA A 5 -15.19 32.55 -18.97
CA ALA A 5 -16.39 31.76 -19.29
C ALA A 5 -16.16 30.27 -19.00
N LEU A 6 -14.97 29.75 -19.31
CA LEU A 6 -14.61 28.38 -19.02
C LEU A 6 -14.63 28.07 -17.50
N LYS A 7 -14.03 28.94 -16.69
CA LYS A 7 -14.06 28.81 -15.22
C LYS A 7 -15.49 28.84 -14.67
N ARG A 8 -16.37 29.66 -15.24
CA ARG A 8 -17.76 29.72 -14.86
C ARG A 8 -18.51 28.44 -15.17
N VAL A 9 -18.33 27.89 -16.39
CA VAL A 9 -18.98 26.64 -16.81
C VAL A 9 -18.53 25.46 -15.90
N ILE A 10 -17.22 25.36 -15.59
CA ILE A 10 -16.71 24.35 -14.66
C ILE A 10 -17.38 24.50 -13.30
N LYS A 11 -17.46 25.72 -12.76
CA LYS A 11 -18.06 25.95 -11.46
C LYS A 11 -19.56 25.61 -11.44
N LEU A 12 -20.31 26.00 -12.45
CA LEU A 12 -21.72 25.64 -12.58
C LEU A 12 -21.95 24.12 -12.63
N THR A 13 -21.03 23.41 -13.31
CA THR A 13 -21.04 21.93 -13.36
C THR A 13 -20.77 21.33 -11.97
N GLN A 14 -19.77 21.87 -11.25
CA GLN A 14 -19.41 21.41 -9.89
C GLN A 14 -20.50 21.73 -8.86
N ASP A 15 -21.25 22.82 -9.05
CA ASP A 15 -22.34 23.28 -8.15
C ASP A 15 -23.70 22.64 -8.51
N GLY A 16 -23.78 21.80 -9.57
CA GLY A 16 -25.02 21.14 -9.99
C GLY A 16 -26.07 22.11 -10.60
N ARG A 17 -25.67 23.26 -11.12
CA ARG A 17 -26.55 24.30 -11.61
C ARG A 17 -26.97 24.08 -13.06
N VAL A 18 -27.82 23.05 -13.32
CA VAL A 18 -28.21 22.60 -14.67
C VAL A 18 -28.69 23.75 -15.56
N SER A 19 -29.72 24.52 -15.15
CA SER A 19 -30.32 25.56 -15.99
C SER A 19 -29.34 26.69 -16.33
N ALA A 20 -28.50 27.08 -15.37
CA ALA A 20 -27.47 28.09 -15.60
C ALA A 20 -26.34 27.58 -16.49
N LEU A 21 -25.95 26.33 -16.33
CA LEU A 21 -24.97 25.67 -17.17
C LEU A 21 -25.43 25.56 -18.62
N GLU A 22 -26.68 25.11 -18.83
CA GLU A 22 -27.28 25.02 -20.15
C GLU A 22 -27.33 26.39 -20.86
N ALA A 23 -27.79 27.43 -20.15
CA ALA A 23 -27.81 28.79 -20.69
C ALA A 23 -26.39 29.31 -21.09
N GLU A 24 -25.37 29.00 -20.30
CA GLU A 24 -23.99 29.43 -20.58
C GLU A 24 -23.39 28.66 -21.78
N LEU A 25 -23.65 27.34 -21.88
CA LEU A 25 -23.20 26.52 -22.98
C LEU A 25 -23.90 26.85 -24.31
N CYS A 26 -25.19 27.22 -24.27
CA CYS A 26 -25.92 27.69 -25.46
C CYS A 26 -25.33 29.00 -26.01
N ARG A 27 -24.84 29.90 -25.13
CA ARG A 27 -24.16 31.13 -25.55
C ARG A 27 -22.79 30.90 -26.15
N GLY A 28 -22.04 29.92 -25.61
CA GLY A 28 -20.68 29.62 -26.02
C GLY A 28 -20.54 28.66 -27.22
N GLY A 29 -21.64 28.09 -27.69
CA GLY A 29 -21.69 27.07 -28.72
C GLY A 29 -21.42 25.65 -28.19
N ALA A 30 -22.06 24.64 -28.80
CA ALA A 30 -21.93 23.20 -28.43
C ALA A 30 -20.50 22.66 -28.44
N ALA A 31 -19.60 23.28 -29.21
CA ALA A 31 -18.18 22.95 -29.24
C ALA A 31 -17.49 23.15 -27.88
N ALA A 32 -18.05 24.01 -27.01
CA ALA A 32 -17.50 24.23 -25.68
C ALA A 32 -17.73 23.05 -24.72
N ALA A 33 -18.74 22.24 -24.95
CA ALA A 33 -19.08 21.09 -24.10
C ALA A 33 -18.00 19.98 -24.15
N ASN A 34 -17.50 19.69 -25.36
CA ASN A 34 -16.49 18.62 -25.59
C ASN A 34 -15.03 19.07 -25.36
N THR A 35 -14.83 20.26 -24.79
CA THR A 35 -13.48 20.78 -24.56
C THR A 35 -12.82 20.06 -23.39
N HIS A 36 -11.61 19.58 -23.62
CA HIS A 36 -10.74 19.10 -22.56
C HIS A 36 -10.19 20.25 -21.72
N LEU A 37 -10.34 20.17 -20.40
CA LEU A 37 -10.12 21.25 -19.46
C LEU A 37 -8.81 21.09 -18.70
N GLY A 38 -8.02 22.16 -18.67
CA GLY A 38 -6.80 22.22 -17.86
C GLY A 38 -5.72 21.20 -18.25
N ARG A 39 -4.77 20.97 -17.32
CA ARG A 39 -3.64 20.06 -17.53
C ARG A 39 -4.03 18.58 -17.48
N SER A 40 -5.07 18.23 -16.71
CA SER A 40 -5.61 16.86 -16.59
C SER A 40 -6.41 16.46 -17.84
N ARG A 41 -6.88 17.43 -18.65
CA ARG A 41 -7.78 17.22 -19.78
C ARG A 41 -9.14 16.63 -19.34
N ASP A 42 -9.60 16.95 -18.11
CA ASP A 42 -10.93 16.60 -17.66
C ASP A 42 -12.00 17.19 -18.62
N THR A 43 -13.13 16.55 -18.74
CA THR A 43 -14.32 17.13 -19.40
C THR A 43 -15.33 17.54 -18.37
N LEU A 44 -16.40 18.24 -18.78
CA LEU A 44 -17.51 18.59 -17.89
C LEU A 44 -18.16 17.34 -17.28
N LEU A 45 -18.19 16.21 -18.03
CA LEU A 45 -18.68 14.93 -17.51
C LEU A 45 -17.85 14.42 -16.34
N HIS A 46 -16.51 14.58 -16.37
CA HIS A 46 -15.65 14.22 -15.23
C HIS A 46 -15.96 15.06 -14.00
N HIS A 47 -16.15 16.37 -14.18
CA HIS A 47 -16.52 17.26 -13.07
C HIS A 47 -17.89 16.91 -12.50
N ALA A 48 -18.92 16.71 -13.34
CA ALA A 48 -20.26 16.33 -12.89
C ALA A 48 -20.26 14.98 -12.15
N ALA A 49 -19.55 13.97 -12.69
CA ALA A 49 -19.43 12.64 -12.09
C ALA A 49 -18.70 12.68 -10.73
N ARG A 50 -17.62 13.47 -10.63
CA ARG A 50 -16.84 13.63 -9.39
C ARG A 50 -17.64 14.31 -8.27
N HIS A 51 -18.59 15.20 -8.61
CA HIS A 51 -19.40 15.94 -7.64
C HIS A 51 -20.81 15.36 -7.43
N GLY A 52 -21.15 14.26 -8.12
CA GLY A 52 -22.38 13.53 -7.87
C GLY A 52 -23.64 14.12 -8.53
N HIS A 53 -23.48 14.93 -9.57
CA HIS A 53 -24.59 15.62 -10.24
C HIS A 53 -25.12 14.81 -11.44
N ALA A 54 -25.99 13.83 -11.17
CA ALA A 54 -26.58 12.98 -12.20
C ALA A 54 -27.47 13.77 -13.17
N ASP A 55 -28.15 14.81 -12.71
CA ASP A 55 -28.96 15.75 -13.51
C ASP A 55 -28.06 16.54 -14.49
N VAL A 56 -26.90 16.99 -14.06
CA VAL A 56 -25.93 17.64 -14.96
C VAL A 56 -25.41 16.63 -15.98
N LEU A 57 -25.07 15.38 -15.57
CA LEU A 57 -24.69 14.32 -16.52
C LEU A 57 -25.78 14.13 -17.58
N ALA A 58 -27.05 14.05 -17.17
CA ALA A 58 -28.18 13.89 -18.10
C ALA A 58 -28.30 15.08 -19.07
N CYS A 59 -28.08 16.30 -18.61
CA CYS A 59 -28.07 17.48 -19.49
C CYS A 59 -26.93 17.40 -20.51
N LEU A 60 -25.72 17.09 -20.07
CA LEU A 60 -24.52 17.03 -20.92
C LEU A 60 -24.60 15.91 -21.95
N THR A 61 -25.12 14.72 -21.58
CA THR A 61 -25.22 13.57 -22.50
C THR A 61 -26.43 13.67 -23.42
N ARG A 62 -27.65 13.79 -22.87
CA ARG A 62 -28.87 13.67 -23.65
C ARG A 62 -29.22 14.91 -24.46
N ARG A 63 -28.90 16.13 -23.95
CA ARG A 63 -29.22 17.40 -24.64
C ARG A 63 -28.06 17.89 -25.49
N LEU A 64 -26.82 17.75 -25.00
CA LEU A 64 -25.63 18.25 -25.68
C LEU A 64 -24.83 17.18 -26.42
N GLY A 65 -25.25 15.90 -26.34
CA GLY A 65 -24.66 14.79 -27.08
C GLY A 65 -23.23 14.46 -26.70
N MET A 66 -22.82 14.77 -25.43
CA MET A 66 -21.47 14.41 -24.98
C MET A 66 -21.35 12.90 -24.83
N ASP A 67 -20.24 12.36 -25.33
CA ASP A 67 -19.88 10.96 -25.21
C ASP A 67 -19.43 10.63 -23.79
N VAL A 68 -20.09 9.67 -23.14
CA VAL A 68 -19.76 9.17 -21.79
C VAL A 68 -18.40 8.46 -21.71
N GLU A 69 -17.85 8.06 -22.87
CA GLU A 69 -16.55 7.40 -22.99
C GLU A 69 -15.35 8.37 -23.13
N LEU A 70 -15.61 9.68 -23.16
CA LEU A 70 -14.54 10.67 -23.19
C LEU A 70 -13.58 10.46 -22.01
N CYS A 71 -12.29 10.43 -22.30
CA CYS A 71 -11.26 10.20 -21.29
C CYS A 71 -10.36 11.42 -21.08
N ASP A 72 -9.85 11.54 -19.87
CA ASP A 72 -8.83 12.51 -19.48
C ASP A 72 -7.42 12.06 -19.95
N ARG A 73 -6.37 12.78 -19.51
CA ARG A 73 -4.97 12.49 -19.85
C ARG A 73 -4.51 11.11 -19.36
N ASP A 74 -5.07 10.59 -18.27
CA ASP A 74 -4.74 9.30 -17.67
C ASP A 74 -5.73 8.21 -18.09
N PHE A 75 -6.47 8.41 -19.21
CA PHE A 75 -7.51 7.51 -19.75
C PHE A 75 -8.65 7.28 -18.74
N LYS A 76 -8.80 8.14 -17.75
CA LYS A 76 -9.90 8.07 -16.80
C LYS A 76 -11.16 8.55 -17.50
N ARG A 77 -12.26 7.82 -17.34
CA ARG A 77 -13.59 8.17 -17.84
C ARG A 77 -14.47 8.72 -16.71
N PRO A 78 -15.59 9.41 -16.99
CA PRO A 78 -16.52 9.87 -15.97
C PRO A 78 -16.96 8.78 -14.99
N LEU A 79 -17.12 7.53 -15.46
CA LEU A 79 -17.45 6.37 -14.62
C LEU A 79 -16.40 6.10 -13.52
N HIS A 80 -15.11 6.27 -13.81
CA HIS A 80 -14.06 6.16 -12.79
C HIS A 80 -14.19 7.25 -11.72
N GLU A 81 -14.56 8.48 -12.11
CA GLU A 81 -14.74 9.58 -11.17
C GLU A 81 -15.96 9.34 -10.26
N ALA A 82 -17.10 8.96 -10.84
CA ALA A 82 -18.29 8.61 -10.08
C ALA A 82 -18.03 7.47 -9.09
N ALA A 83 -17.31 6.42 -9.55
CA ALA A 83 -16.97 5.26 -8.74
C ALA A 83 -16.03 5.62 -7.58
N SER A 84 -15.00 6.40 -7.84
CA SER A 84 -14.04 6.84 -6.81
C SER A 84 -14.67 7.77 -5.77
N ALA A 85 -15.60 8.63 -6.22
CA ALA A 85 -16.26 9.61 -5.36
C ALA A 85 -17.45 9.04 -4.56
N GLY A 86 -17.95 7.85 -4.91
CA GLY A 86 -19.04 7.20 -4.17
C GLY A 86 -20.45 7.54 -4.66
N HIS A 87 -20.59 8.05 -5.87
CA HIS A 87 -21.86 8.52 -6.41
C HIS A 87 -22.61 7.44 -7.21
N ALA A 88 -23.32 6.55 -6.50
CA ALA A 88 -24.03 5.42 -7.10
C ALA A 88 -25.06 5.81 -8.17
N GLU A 89 -25.76 6.93 -8.00
CA GLU A 89 -26.70 7.42 -9.01
C GLU A 89 -26.00 7.83 -10.31
N CYS A 90 -24.84 8.49 -10.21
CA CYS A 90 -24.03 8.82 -11.38
C CYS A 90 -23.51 7.58 -12.07
N VAL A 91 -23.07 6.56 -11.30
CA VAL A 91 -22.63 5.26 -11.82
C VAL A 91 -23.77 4.60 -12.61
N ARG A 92 -24.95 4.47 -11.99
CA ARG A 92 -26.14 3.90 -12.64
C ARG A 92 -26.51 4.65 -13.91
N PHE A 93 -26.51 5.98 -13.85
CA PHE A 93 -26.82 6.82 -14.99
C PHE A 93 -25.82 6.59 -16.14
N LEU A 94 -24.52 6.69 -15.88
CA LEU A 94 -23.48 6.54 -16.89
C LEU A 94 -23.52 5.17 -17.56
N ILE A 95 -23.71 4.09 -16.79
CA ILE A 95 -23.86 2.74 -17.33
C ILE A 95 -25.14 2.64 -18.20
N GLY A 96 -26.24 3.24 -17.75
CA GLY A 96 -27.49 3.32 -18.52
C GLY A 96 -27.36 4.08 -19.84
N GLU A 97 -26.45 5.04 -19.94
CA GLU A 97 -26.10 5.75 -21.19
C GLU A 97 -25.02 5.03 -22.01
N GLY A 98 -24.66 3.80 -21.66
CA GLY A 98 -23.75 2.95 -22.42
C GLY A 98 -22.28 3.03 -22.02
N ALA A 99 -21.94 3.58 -20.85
CA ALA A 99 -20.55 3.56 -20.38
C ALA A 99 -20.05 2.12 -20.17
N THR A 100 -18.85 1.84 -20.63
CA THR A 100 -18.18 0.55 -20.46
C THR A 100 -17.85 0.32 -18.99
N VAL A 101 -18.46 -0.70 -18.37
CA VAL A 101 -18.38 -0.97 -16.93
C VAL A 101 -16.93 -1.25 -16.49
N ASP A 102 -16.20 -2.07 -17.23
CA ASP A 102 -14.81 -2.45 -16.97
C ASP A 102 -13.81 -1.64 -17.79
N CYS A 103 -14.13 -0.39 -18.08
CA CYS A 103 -13.20 0.50 -18.75
C CYS A 103 -11.90 0.68 -17.94
N LEU A 104 -10.77 0.83 -18.64
CA LEU A 104 -9.45 0.92 -18.03
C LEU A 104 -8.92 2.35 -18.08
N LYS A 105 -8.40 2.83 -16.95
CA LYS A 105 -7.52 4.00 -16.89
C LYS A 105 -6.06 3.58 -16.79
N LYS A 106 -5.15 4.55 -16.82
CA LYS A 106 -3.70 4.33 -16.66
C LYS A 106 -3.38 3.38 -15.51
N GLY A 107 -2.56 2.37 -15.79
CA GLY A 107 -2.22 1.30 -14.86
C GLY A 107 -3.25 0.17 -14.82
N ASP A 108 -4.18 0.12 -15.79
CA ASP A 108 -5.23 -0.89 -15.95
C ASP A 108 -6.20 -0.97 -14.76
N TRP A 109 -6.51 0.20 -14.17
CA TRP A 109 -7.49 0.28 -13.10
C TRP A 109 -8.90 0.38 -13.64
N THR A 110 -9.82 -0.46 -13.12
CA THR A 110 -11.25 -0.41 -13.40
C THR A 110 -12.00 0.53 -12.45
N PRO A 111 -13.24 0.96 -12.79
CA PRO A 111 -14.12 1.68 -11.87
C PRO A 111 -14.35 0.93 -10.55
N LEU A 112 -14.49 -0.41 -10.60
CA LEU A 112 -14.65 -1.25 -9.41
C LEU A 112 -13.42 -1.17 -8.48
N MET A 113 -12.21 -1.24 -9.03
CA MET A 113 -10.98 -1.03 -8.26
C MET A 113 -10.94 0.35 -7.60
N MET A 114 -11.37 1.39 -8.33
CA MET A 114 -11.45 2.75 -7.79
C MET A 114 -12.46 2.85 -6.64
N ALA A 115 -13.62 2.21 -6.76
CA ALA A 115 -14.62 2.15 -5.69
C ALA A 115 -14.09 1.44 -4.43
N CYS A 116 -13.29 0.38 -4.61
CA CYS A 116 -12.68 -0.38 -3.52
C CYS A 116 -11.58 0.40 -2.76
N THR A 117 -10.99 1.47 -3.33
CA THR A 117 -10.05 2.35 -2.59
C THR A 117 -10.76 3.20 -1.54
N ARG A 118 -12.08 3.24 -1.58
CA ARG A 118 -12.93 3.97 -0.66
C ARG A 118 -14.01 3.02 -0.12
N ARG A 119 -14.63 3.35 0.98
CA ARG A 119 -15.71 2.55 1.58
C ARG A 119 -17.05 2.73 0.84
N ASN A 120 -17.01 2.70 -0.49
CA ASN A 120 -18.16 3.01 -1.34
C ASN A 120 -18.99 1.75 -1.68
N LEU A 121 -19.48 1.05 -0.65
CA LEU A 121 -20.20 -0.22 -0.82
C LEU A 121 -21.41 -0.10 -1.77
N GLY A 122 -22.13 1.04 -1.75
CA GLY A 122 -23.25 1.29 -2.68
C GLY A 122 -22.82 1.26 -4.14
N VAL A 123 -21.71 1.92 -4.47
CA VAL A 123 -21.14 1.94 -5.81
C VAL A 123 -20.61 0.56 -6.21
N ILE A 124 -19.93 -0.14 -5.28
CA ILE A 124 -19.42 -1.49 -5.53
C ILE A 124 -20.57 -2.42 -5.89
N LYS A 125 -21.68 -2.39 -5.15
CA LYS A 125 -22.88 -3.18 -5.45
C LYS A 125 -23.47 -2.82 -6.80
N GLU A 126 -23.57 -1.53 -7.12
CA GLU A 126 -24.10 -1.06 -8.40
C GLU A 126 -23.26 -1.56 -9.58
N LEU A 127 -21.92 -1.42 -9.52
CA LEU A 127 -21.00 -1.91 -10.56
C LEU A 127 -21.10 -3.43 -10.75
N LEU A 128 -21.10 -4.21 -9.65
CA LEU A 128 -21.22 -5.65 -9.71
C LEU A 128 -22.58 -6.11 -10.27
N THR A 129 -23.68 -5.42 -9.93
CA THR A 129 -25.01 -5.69 -10.50
C THR A 129 -25.05 -5.48 -12.00
N HIS A 130 -24.23 -4.54 -12.51
CA HIS A 130 -24.09 -4.29 -13.96
C HIS A 130 -22.96 -5.07 -14.63
N GLY A 131 -22.46 -6.12 -13.98
CA GLY A 131 -21.54 -7.08 -14.56
C GLY A 131 -20.05 -6.71 -14.49
N ALA A 132 -19.66 -5.79 -13.59
CA ALA A 132 -18.24 -5.54 -13.35
C ALA A 132 -17.52 -6.83 -12.90
N ASP A 133 -16.37 -7.14 -13.52
CA ASP A 133 -15.56 -8.30 -13.17
C ASP A 133 -14.59 -7.99 -12.02
N PRO A 134 -14.80 -8.53 -10.80
CA PRO A 134 -13.92 -8.30 -9.66
C PRO A 134 -12.55 -9.01 -9.81
N GLY A 135 -12.41 -9.93 -10.75
CA GLY A 135 -11.18 -10.69 -11.02
C GLY A 135 -10.18 -9.97 -11.91
N LEU A 136 -10.58 -8.91 -12.63
CA LEU A 136 -9.67 -8.13 -13.47
C LEU A 136 -8.49 -7.60 -12.67
N LYS A 137 -7.30 -7.63 -13.28
CA LYS A 137 -6.05 -7.24 -12.63
C LYS A 137 -5.46 -5.98 -13.24
N ASN A 138 -4.98 -5.09 -12.41
CA ASN A 138 -4.20 -3.93 -12.82
C ASN A 138 -2.76 -4.30 -13.24
N LYS A 139 -1.94 -3.31 -13.60
CA LYS A 139 -0.53 -3.54 -14.03
C LYS A 139 0.34 -4.22 -12.98
N ASP A 140 0.00 -4.12 -11.70
CA ASP A 140 0.71 -4.76 -10.60
C ASP A 140 0.20 -6.19 -10.32
N GLY A 141 -0.84 -6.62 -11.04
CA GLY A 141 -1.51 -7.90 -10.85
C GLY A 141 -2.53 -7.89 -9.70
N TRP A 142 -2.94 -6.71 -9.22
CA TRP A 142 -3.93 -6.56 -8.16
C TRP A 142 -5.34 -6.49 -8.76
N ASN A 143 -6.26 -7.27 -8.20
CA ASN A 143 -7.70 -7.17 -8.47
C ASN A 143 -8.40 -6.32 -7.39
N SER A 144 -9.71 -6.13 -7.53
CA SER A 144 -10.54 -5.38 -6.58
C SER A 144 -10.45 -5.91 -5.15
N PHE A 145 -10.30 -7.23 -4.99
CA PHE A 145 -10.20 -7.88 -3.69
C PHE A 145 -8.89 -7.57 -2.97
N HIS A 146 -7.74 -7.55 -3.68
CA HIS A 146 -6.46 -7.09 -3.13
C HIS A 146 -6.57 -5.66 -2.57
N ILE A 147 -7.23 -4.78 -3.36
CA ILE A 147 -7.38 -3.36 -2.99
C ILE A 147 -8.25 -3.24 -1.74
N ALA A 148 -9.39 -3.95 -1.69
CA ALA A 148 -10.27 -3.95 -0.53
C ALA A 148 -9.56 -4.50 0.73
N CYS A 149 -8.70 -5.52 0.59
CA CYS A 149 -7.89 -6.05 1.68
C CYS A 149 -6.87 -5.03 2.20
N ARG A 150 -6.24 -4.26 1.29
CA ARG A 150 -5.32 -3.18 1.65
C ARG A 150 -6.00 -2.08 2.46
N GLU A 151 -7.19 -1.70 2.04
CA GLU A 151 -7.93 -0.59 2.65
C GLU A 151 -8.65 -1.00 3.96
N GLY A 152 -8.73 -2.30 4.26
CA GLY A 152 -9.28 -2.79 5.52
C GLY A 152 -10.80 -2.67 5.62
N HIS A 153 -11.54 -2.96 4.54
CA HIS A 153 -13.00 -2.83 4.49
C HIS A 153 -13.71 -4.21 4.57
N PRO A 154 -14.03 -4.75 5.77
CA PRO A 154 -14.56 -6.10 5.93
C PRO A 154 -15.91 -6.30 5.23
N GLU A 155 -16.80 -5.31 5.22
CA GLU A 155 -18.08 -5.39 4.52
C GLU A 155 -17.93 -5.48 3.00
N VAL A 156 -16.92 -4.84 2.43
CA VAL A 156 -16.59 -4.95 0.99
C VAL A 156 -16.06 -6.36 0.69
N ILE A 157 -15.17 -6.87 1.54
CA ILE A 157 -14.64 -8.23 1.42
C ILE A 157 -15.76 -9.26 1.48
N GLN A 158 -16.66 -9.16 2.48
CA GLN A 158 -17.82 -10.05 2.60
C GLN A 158 -18.68 -10.02 1.33
N HIS A 159 -18.96 -8.84 0.81
CA HIS A 159 -19.77 -8.70 -0.39
C HIS A 159 -19.09 -9.30 -1.64
N LEU A 160 -17.80 -9.03 -1.83
CA LEU A 160 -17.04 -9.60 -2.96
C LEU A 160 -16.98 -11.13 -2.87
N LEU A 161 -16.80 -11.72 -1.69
CA LEU A 161 -16.83 -13.17 -1.49
C LEU A 161 -18.22 -13.78 -1.76
N CYS A 162 -19.30 -13.04 -1.49
CA CYS A 162 -20.65 -13.51 -1.80
C CYS A 162 -20.94 -13.53 -3.31
N VAL A 163 -20.47 -12.52 -4.03
CA VAL A 163 -20.71 -12.39 -5.49
C VAL A 163 -19.73 -13.25 -6.31
N ALA A 164 -18.47 -13.32 -5.88
CA ALA A 164 -17.40 -14.05 -6.56
C ALA A 164 -16.61 -14.89 -5.54
N PRO A 165 -17.09 -16.09 -5.14
CA PRO A 165 -16.48 -16.86 -4.05
C PRO A 165 -15.02 -17.23 -4.25
N GLY A 166 -14.52 -17.35 -5.51
CA GLY A 166 -13.13 -17.64 -5.84
C GLY A 166 -12.22 -16.42 -6.02
N VAL A 167 -12.71 -15.20 -5.79
CA VAL A 167 -11.94 -13.96 -6.07
C VAL A 167 -10.68 -13.82 -5.21
N TRP A 168 -10.61 -14.51 -4.08
CA TRP A 168 -9.47 -14.55 -3.17
C TRP A 168 -8.32 -15.43 -3.67
N GLU A 169 -8.59 -16.41 -4.56
CA GLU A 169 -7.61 -17.33 -5.13
C GLU A 169 -6.75 -16.61 -6.19
N THR A 170 -6.03 -15.61 -5.76
CA THR A 170 -5.28 -14.72 -6.64
C THR A 170 -3.97 -14.28 -6.00
N ALA A 171 -3.03 -13.91 -6.85
CA ALA A 171 -1.79 -13.28 -6.43
C ALA A 171 -1.39 -12.15 -7.39
N SER A 172 -0.68 -11.18 -6.87
CA SER A 172 -0.07 -10.10 -7.65
C SER A 172 1.09 -10.61 -8.52
N LYS A 173 1.71 -9.75 -9.32
CA LYS A 173 2.92 -10.08 -10.09
C LYS A 173 4.11 -10.48 -9.20
N THR A 174 4.13 -10.02 -7.98
CA THR A 174 5.13 -10.40 -6.96
C THR A 174 4.68 -11.58 -6.10
N LEU A 175 3.70 -12.34 -6.53
CA LEU A 175 3.12 -13.50 -5.84
C LEU A 175 2.49 -13.18 -4.47
N ARG A 176 2.18 -11.92 -4.21
CA ARG A 176 1.52 -11.52 -2.96
C ARG A 176 0.03 -11.83 -3.04
N THR A 177 -0.47 -12.56 -2.07
CA THR A 177 -1.91 -12.85 -1.93
C THR A 177 -2.64 -11.71 -1.23
N PRO A 178 -3.98 -11.64 -1.29
CA PRO A 178 -4.76 -10.70 -0.48
C PRO A 178 -4.46 -10.78 1.03
N LEU A 179 -4.11 -11.97 1.55
CA LEU A 179 -3.72 -12.14 2.95
C LEU A 179 -2.39 -11.42 3.28
N HIS A 180 -1.38 -11.47 2.39
CA HIS A 180 -0.16 -10.67 2.53
C HIS A 180 -0.50 -9.18 2.61
N THR A 181 -1.42 -8.74 1.75
CA THR A 181 -1.80 -7.33 1.68
C THR A 181 -2.51 -6.88 2.95
N ALA A 182 -3.48 -7.64 3.45
CA ALA A 182 -4.17 -7.34 4.69
C ALA A 182 -3.22 -7.33 5.90
N ALA A 183 -2.30 -8.29 5.95
CA ALA A 183 -1.31 -8.42 7.02
C ALA A 183 -0.32 -7.26 7.02
N MET A 184 0.19 -6.88 5.86
CA MET A 184 1.12 -5.76 5.69
C MET A 184 0.53 -4.41 6.13
N HIS A 185 -0.77 -4.22 5.97
CA HIS A 185 -1.48 -2.98 6.34
C HIS A 185 -2.17 -3.03 7.69
N GLY A 186 -2.01 -4.11 8.47
CA GLY A 186 -2.56 -4.23 9.81
C GLY A 186 -4.09 -4.35 9.87
N CYS A 187 -4.72 -4.82 8.80
CA CYS A 187 -6.17 -4.93 8.69
C CYS A 187 -6.68 -6.17 9.46
N GLU A 188 -6.75 -6.09 10.79
CA GLU A 188 -7.03 -7.23 11.66
C GLU A 188 -8.38 -7.89 11.37
N GLU A 189 -9.47 -7.10 11.28
CA GLU A 189 -10.81 -7.64 10.99
C GLU A 189 -10.87 -8.32 9.62
N VAL A 190 -10.23 -7.72 8.61
CA VAL A 190 -10.12 -8.33 7.27
C VAL A 190 -9.30 -9.61 7.35
N THR A 191 -8.16 -9.60 8.03
CA THR A 191 -7.33 -10.81 8.21
C THR A 191 -8.12 -11.92 8.87
N ARG A 192 -8.88 -11.63 9.95
CA ARG A 192 -9.76 -12.60 10.61
C ARG A 192 -10.77 -13.19 9.64
N LEU A 193 -11.46 -12.35 8.89
CA LEU A 193 -12.44 -12.76 7.89
C LEU A 193 -11.83 -13.64 6.80
N LEU A 194 -10.62 -13.28 6.31
CA LEU A 194 -9.92 -14.08 5.31
C LEU A 194 -9.56 -15.48 5.84
N LEU A 195 -9.08 -15.57 7.07
CA LEU A 195 -8.75 -16.86 7.70
C LEU A 195 -9.97 -17.74 7.98
N GLU A 196 -11.14 -17.14 8.19
CA GLU A 196 -12.41 -17.85 8.41
C GLU A 196 -13.09 -18.29 7.10
N ARG A 197 -12.92 -17.53 6.03
CA ARG A 197 -13.70 -17.72 4.79
C ARG A 197 -12.88 -18.23 3.60
N CYS A 198 -11.56 -18.14 3.67
CA CYS A 198 -10.65 -18.46 2.57
C CYS A 198 -9.62 -19.50 3.01
N SER A 199 -9.36 -20.49 2.16
CA SER A 199 -8.45 -21.61 2.49
C SER A 199 -7.00 -21.29 2.08
N TYR A 200 -6.42 -20.22 2.63
CA TYR A 200 -5.01 -19.92 2.38
C TYR A 200 -4.08 -20.98 2.94
N THR A 201 -3.02 -21.29 2.20
CA THR A 201 -1.93 -22.13 2.71
C THR A 201 -1.12 -21.35 3.75
N PRO A 202 -0.86 -21.90 4.96
CA PRO A 202 0.04 -21.29 5.92
C PRO A 202 1.41 -20.99 5.30
N ASP A 203 1.99 -19.88 5.71
CA ASP A 203 3.30 -19.42 5.23
C ASP A 203 3.45 -19.36 3.70
N SER A 204 2.35 -19.08 2.96
CA SER A 204 2.43 -18.74 1.54
C SER A 204 3.50 -17.67 1.32
N ARG A 205 4.38 -17.86 0.31
CA ARG A 205 5.53 -16.99 0.07
C ARG A 205 5.31 -16.11 -1.14
N ASP A 206 5.66 -14.83 -1.01
CA ASP A 206 5.78 -13.95 -2.16
C ASP A 206 7.09 -14.24 -2.94
N SER A 207 7.36 -13.47 -4.01
CA SER A 207 8.57 -13.63 -4.84
C SER A 207 9.89 -13.42 -4.09
N CYS A 208 9.87 -12.78 -2.92
CA CYS A 208 11.02 -12.59 -2.03
C CYS A 208 11.06 -13.61 -0.90
N GLY A 209 10.13 -14.56 -0.86
CA GLY A 209 10.01 -15.56 0.21
C GLY A 209 9.36 -15.00 1.48
N VAL A 210 8.78 -13.81 1.43
CA VAL A 210 8.10 -13.16 2.56
C VAL A 210 6.75 -13.82 2.79
N THR A 211 6.40 -14.09 4.04
CA THR A 211 5.08 -14.64 4.44
C THR A 211 4.16 -13.53 4.96
N PRO A 212 2.83 -13.76 5.05
CA PRO A 212 1.92 -12.80 5.68
C PRO A 212 2.30 -12.44 7.12
N PHE A 213 2.84 -13.41 7.89
CA PHE A 213 3.34 -13.14 9.23
C PHE A 213 4.52 -12.17 9.24
N MET A 214 5.49 -12.36 8.33
CA MET A 214 6.61 -11.44 8.17
C MET A 214 6.15 -10.03 7.80
N ASP A 215 5.16 -9.92 6.91
CA ASP A 215 4.59 -8.62 6.54
C ASP A 215 3.93 -7.91 7.73
N ALA A 216 3.14 -8.63 8.52
CA ALA A 216 2.50 -8.08 9.71
C ALA A 216 3.53 -7.57 10.72
N ILE A 217 4.47 -8.44 11.10
CA ILE A 217 5.40 -8.14 12.19
C ILE A 217 6.42 -7.08 11.80
N ARG A 218 6.91 -7.09 10.55
CA ARG A 218 7.82 -6.09 10.00
C ARG A 218 7.23 -4.69 10.05
N ASN A 219 5.91 -4.56 9.86
CA ASN A 219 5.20 -3.27 9.90
C ASN A 219 4.65 -2.94 11.30
N GLY A 220 4.99 -3.70 12.34
CA GLY A 220 4.58 -3.44 13.72
C GLY A 220 3.15 -3.89 14.07
N HIS A 221 2.49 -4.66 13.19
CA HIS A 221 1.13 -5.12 13.40
C HIS A 221 1.09 -6.40 14.25
N VAL A 222 1.47 -6.28 15.52
CA VAL A 222 1.58 -7.40 16.46
C VAL A 222 0.25 -8.14 16.65
N SER A 223 -0.88 -7.44 16.67
CA SER A 223 -2.21 -8.07 16.77
C SER A 223 -2.52 -8.99 15.59
N VAL A 224 -2.20 -8.55 14.37
CA VAL A 224 -2.36 -9.37 13.16
C VAL A 224 -1.39 -10.55 13.18
N ALA A 225 -0.14 -10.34 13.61
CA ALA A 225 0.83 -11.42 13.74
C ALA A 225 0.36 -12.50 14.73
N LYS A 226 -0.20 -12.11 15.89
CA LYS A 226 -0.82 -13.04 16.86
C LYS A 226 -1.96 -13.82 16.22
N LEU A 227 -2.85 -13.15 15.50
CA LEU A 227 -3.96 -13.78 14.80
C LEU A 227 -3.50 -14.85 13.80
N LEU A 228 -2.43 -14.55 13.02
CA LEU A 228 -1.85 -15.48 12.06
C LEU A 228 -1.21 -16.71 12.75
N LEU A 229 -0.57 -16.52 13.91
CA LEU A 229 -0.04 -17.64 14.71
C LEU A 229 -1.18 -18.54 15.25
N GLU A 230 -2.21 -17.94 15.84
CA GLU A 230 -3.27 -18.66 16.51
C GLU A 230 -4.23 -19.37 15.54
N LYS A 231 -4.59 -18.72 14.44
CA LYS A 231 -5.62 -19.17 13.50
C LYS A 231 -5.08 -19.80 12.23
N HIS A 232 -3.83 -19.54 11.89
CA HIS A 232 -3.27 -19.92 10.58
C HIS A 232 -1.98 -20.74 10.70
N GLN A 233 -1.54 -21.08 11.91
CA GLN A 233 -0.32 -21.87 12.16
C GLN A 233 0.93 -21.25 11.47
N ALA A 234 1.00 -19.93 11.39
CA ALA A 234 2.13 -19.24 10.80
C ALA A 234 3.42 -19.54 11.56
N SER A 235 4.54 -19.68 10.85
CA SER A 235 5.84 -19.92 11.46
C SER A 235 6.53 -18.62 11.83
N PRO A 236 6.86 -18.39 13.11
CA PRO A 236 7.61 -17.20 13.54
C PRO A 236 9.11 -17.25 13.18
N THR A 237 9.59 -18.40 12.66
CA THR A 237 10.98 -18.63 12.28
C THR A 237 11.18 -18.87 10.78
N ALA A 238 10.11 -18.71 9.97
CA ALA A 238 10.23 -18.79 8.52
C ALA A 238 11.28 -17.77 8.02
N CYS A 239 12.04 -18.14 6.96
CA CYS A 239 13.07 -17.29 6.38
C CYS A 239 12.64 -16.81 4.99
N ASP A 240 13.01 -15.60 4.63
CA ASP A 240 12.93 -15.13 3.25
C ASP A 240 14.04 -15.74 2.36
N ILE A 241 14.12 -15.36 1.08
CA ILE A 241 15.14 -15.88 0.15
C ILE A 241 16.58 -15.54 0.53
N LEU A 242 16.80 -14.54 1.40
CA LEU A 242 18.11 -14.15 1.92
C LEU A 242 18.44 -14.85 3.23
N GLY A 243 17.53 -15.70 3.74
CA GLY A 243 17.64 -16.35 5.03
C GLY A 243 17.38 -15.45 6.22
N ALA A 244 16.77 -14.29 6.00
CA ALA A 244 16.35 -13.40 7.07
C ALA A 244 15.03 -13.87 7.69
N GLN A 245 15.03 -14.06 9.00
CA GLN A 245 13.86 -14.38 9.82
C GLN A 245 13.12 -13.10 10.23
N PRO A 246 11.90 -13.21 10.77
CA PRO A 246 11.12 -12.05 11.26
C PRO A 246 11.90 -11.12 12.19
N VAL A 247 12.73 -11.63 13.08
CA VAL A 247 13.55 -10.82 14.00
C VAL A 247 14.52 -9.88 13.26
N HIS A 248 15.08 -10.32 12.13
CA HIS A 248 15.93 -9.49 11.29
C HIS A 248 15.13 -8.40 10.58
N GLN A 249 13.97 -8.75 10.02
CA GLN A 249 13.12 -7.80 9.29
C GLN A 249 12.54 -6.71 10.21
N VAL A 250 12.17 -7.08 11.44
CA VAL A 250 11.71 -6.14 12.46
C VAL A 250 12.84 -5.18 12.89
N ALA A 251 14.08 -5.68 12.97
CA ALA A 251 15.23 -4.85 13.27
C ALA A 251 15.53 -3.83 12.14
N VAL A 252 15.31 -4.19 10.87
CA VAL A 252 15.42 -3.27 9.72
C VAL A 252 14.42 -2.12 9.81
N THR A 253 13.22 -2.35 10.34
CA THR A 253 12.16 -1.33 10.44
C THR A 253 12.10 -0.64 11.80
N GLY A 254 12.87 -1.10 12.79
CA GLY A 254 12.98 -0.49 14.10
C GLY A 254 11.76 -0.66 15.01
N GLN A 255 10.93 -1.67 14.81
CA GLN A 255 9.69 -1.92 15.54
C GLN A 255 9.96 -2.57 16.91
N GLU A 256 10.15 -1.77 17.96
CA GLU A 256 10.54 -2.25 19.29
C GLU A 256 9.52 -3.21 19.92
N GLU A 257 8.23 -2.90 19.83
CA GLU A 257 7.16 -3.76 20.35
C GLU A 257 7.19 -5.15 19.69
N ALA A 258 7.39 -5.18 18.38
CA ALA A 258 7.51 -6.41 17.62
C ALA A 258 8.78 -7.21 18.01
N LEU A 259 9.91 -6.55 18.30
CA LEU A 259 11.11 -7.20 18.84
C LEU A 259 10.81 -7.84 20.20
N ARG A 260 10.19 -7.11 21.13
CA ARG A 260 9.78 -7.65 22.44
C ARG A 260 8.81 -8.82 22.32
N PHE A 261 7.90 -8.75 21.36
CA PHE A 261 6.98 -9.84 21.07
C PHE A 261 7.71 -11.09 20.55
N LEU A 262 8.54 -10.94 19.51
CA LEU A 262 9.27 -12.09 18.91
C LEU A 262 10.22 -12.75 19.91
N VAL A 263 11.06 -11.97 20.59
CA VAL A 263 12.08 -12.51 21.50
C VAL A 263 11.49 -12.87 22.86
N GLY A 264 10.67 -11.97 23.44
CA GLY A 264 10.16 -12.15 24.81
C GLY A 264 8.98 -13.11 24.91
N GLN A 265 8.10 -13.18 23.90
CA GLN A 265 6.91 -14.05 23.96
C GLN A 265 7.03 -15.31 23.08
N LEU A 266 7.70 -15.22 21.93
CA LEU A 266 7.86 -16.36 21.03
C LEU A 266 9.23 -17.04 21.16
N ASN A 267 10.11 -16.56 22.05
CA ASN A 267 11.46 -17.10 22.28
C ASN A 267 12.31 -17.18 20.98
N ALA A 268 12.13 -16.21 20.06
CA ALA A 268 13.00 -16.13 18.89
C ALA A 268 14.43 -15.85 19.32
N ASP A 269 15.39 -16.52 18.70
CA ASP A 269 16.81 -16.30 18.98
C ASP A 269 17.23 -14.90 18.51
N VAL A 270 17.49 -14.00 19.47
CA VAL A 270 17.94 -12.62 19.20
C VAL A 270 19.28 -12.56 18.50
N ASN A 271 20.12 -13.59 18.67
CA ASN A 271 21.45 -13.71 18.08
C ASN A 271 21.45 -14.55 16.78
N GLN A 272 20.29 -14.96 16.30
CA GLN A 272 20.16 -15.69 15.03
C GLN A 272 20.86 -14.94 13.92
N LYS A 273 21.66 -15.65 13.14
CA LYS A 273 22.37 -15.11 11.98
C LYS A 273 21.60 -15.40 10.69
N ALA A 274 21.35 -14.38 9.88
CA ALA A 274 20.84 -14.56 8.52
C ALA A 274 21.89 -15.29 7.67
N THR A 275 21.43 -16.23 6.81
CA THR A 275 22.31 -17.24 6.22
C THR A 275 23.45 -16.69 5.38
N GLY A 276 23.29 -15.76 4.50
CA GLY A 276 24.32 -15.36 3.53
C GLY A 276 25.55 -14.68 4.17
N ILE A 277 25.32 -13.52 4.76
CA ILE A 277 26.35 -12.63 5.31
C ILE A 277 26.49 -12.71 6.82
N GLN A 278 25.73 -13.57 7.47
CA GLN A 278 25.71 -13.84 8.91
C GLN A 278 25.43 -12.57 9.76
N LEU A 279 24.61 -11.65 9.26
CA LEU A 279 24.15 -10.51 10.04
C LEU A 279 23.10 -10.95 11.06
N THR A 280 23.18 -10.40 12.26
CA THR A 280 22.15 -10.53 13.30
C THR A 280 21.17 -9.33 13.25
N ALA A 281 20.07 -9.41 14.00
CA ALA A 281 19.13 -8.30 14.17
C ALA A 281 19.84 -7.01 14.62
N LEU A 282 20.84 -7.12 15.52
CA LEU A 282 21.62 -5.97 15.99
C LEU A 282 22.40 -5.27 14.87
N HIS A 283 22.98 -6.03 13.94
CA HIS A 283 23.65 -5.46 12.77
C HIS A 283 22.67 -4.69 11.86
N TYR A 284 21.48 -5.26 11.63
CA TYR A 284 20.46 -4.60 10.79
C TYR A 284 19.95 -3.33 11.44
N ALA A 285 19.57 -3.37 12.74
CA ALA A 285 19.12 -2.17 13.46
C ALA A 285 20.18 -1.06 13.47
N ALA A 286 21.44 -1.42 13.66
CA ALA A 286 22.56 -0.47 13.64
C ALA A 286 22.78 0.15 12.26
N LYS A 287 22.68 -0.65 11.19
CA LYS A 287 22.87 -0.21 9.80
C LYS A 287 21.77 0.79 9.38
N GLU A 288 20.54 0.58 9.82
CA GLU A 288 19.40 1.45 9.50
C GLU A 288 19.25 2.63 10.50
N GLY A 289 20.09 2.69 11.55
CA GLY A 289 20.11 3.81 12.48
C GLY A 289 19.04 3.78 13.57
N HIS A 290 18.42 2.64 13.81
CA HIS A 290 17.36 2.48 14.79
C HIS A 290 17.93 2.34 16.21
N THR A 291 18.42 3.44 16.79
CA THR A 291 19.09 3.46 18.12
C THR A 291 18.22 2.87 19.24
N ALA A 292 16.91 3.11 19.22
CA ALA A 292 16.00 2.54 20.22
C ALA A 292 15.88 1.02 20.06
N ALA A 293 15.76 0.52 18.81
CA ALA A 293 15.74 -0.92 18.54
C ALA A 293 17.06 -1.60 18.92
N VAL A 294 18.23 -0.93 18.72
CA VAL A 294 19.54 -1.42 19.19
C VAL A 294 19.52 -1.63 20.70
N LYS A 295 19.05 -0.65 21.47
CA LYS A 295 18.94 -0.78 22.94
C LYS A 295 17.98 -1.90 23.32
N THR A 296 16.81 -1.96 22.69
CA THR A 296 15.82 -3.03 22.94
C THR A 296 16.41 -4.42 22.65
N LEU A 297 17.17 -4.60 21.57
CA LEU A 297 17.82 -5.88 21.26
C LEU A 297 18.84 -6.26 22.34
N LEU A 298 19.64 -5.32 22.83
CA LEU A 298 20.59 -5.57 23.91
C LEU A 298 19.88 -5.90 25.22
N ASP A 299 18.80 -5.21 25.57
CA ASP A 299 17.96 -5.54 26.73
C ASP A 299 17.35 -6.95 26.62
N LEU A 300 17.10 -7.42 25.41
CA LEU A 300 16.62 -8.78 25.11
C LEU A 300 17.73 -9.83 25.02
N GLY A 301 18.99 -9.48 25.30
CA GLY A 301 20.12 -10.40 25.36
C GLY A 301 20.91 -10.55 24.04
N ALA A 302 20.81 -9.57 23.13
CA ALA A 302 21.68 -9.57 21.96
C ALA A 302 23.14 -9.41 22.37
N ASP A 303 24.04 -10.20 21.74
CA ASP A 303 25.48 -10.06 21.95
C ASP A 303 26.00 -8.79 21.26
N LEU A 304 26.44 -7.83 22.07
CA LEU A 304 27.00 -6.56 21.61
C LEU A 304 28.24 -6.76 20.71
N HIS A 305 29.03 -7.82 20.96
CA HIS A 305 30.30 -8.07 20.31
C HIS A 305 30.20 -9.02 19.11
N VAL A 306 28.98 -9.43 18.74
CA VAL A 306 28.78 -10.34 17.62
C VAL A 306 29.36 -9.76 16.33
N LYS A 307 30.01 -10.64 15.56
CA LYS A 307 30.61 -10.30 14.27
C LYS A 307 29.90 -11.02 13.13
N ASP A 308 29.76 -10.31 12.01
CA ASP A 308 29.29 -10.90 10.76
C ASP A 308 30.40 -11.75 10.09
N ARG A 309 30.13 -12.27 8.90
CA ARG A 309 31.08 -13.08 8.13
C ARG A 309 32.37 -12.35 7.75
N LYS A 310 32.39 -11.03 7.76
CA LYS A 310 33.56 -10.19 7.45
C LYS A 310 34.27 -9.67 8.72
N GLY A 311 33.90 -10.15 9.88
CA GLY A 311 34.43 -9.65 11.16
C GLY A 311 33.88 -8.29 11.60
N ARG A 312 32.82 -7.78 10.95
CA ARG A 312 32.24 -6.47 11.26
C ARG A 312 31.25 -6.57 12.41
N THR A 313 31.29 -5.58 13.29
CA THR A 313 30.38 -5.42 14.43
C THR A 313 29.23 -4.48 14.09
N ALA A 314 28.27 -4.33 14.98
CA ALA A 314 27.19 -3.34 14.86
C ALA A 314 27.72 -1.90 14.69
N LEU A 315 28.89 -1.56 15.26
CA LEU A 315 29.51 -0.23 15.08
C LEU A 315 29.91 0.02 13.61
N HIS A 316 30.51 -0.97 12.96
CA HIS A 316 30.79 -0.90 11.51
C HIS A 316 29.50 -0.65 10.71
N MET A 317 28.40 -1.33 11.07
CA MET A 317 27.12 -1.17 10.40
C MET A 317 26.54 0.22 10.59
N ALA A 318 26.59 0.78 11.80
CA ALA A 318 26.17 2.15 12.08
C ALA A 318 26.98 3.19 11.26
N CYS A 319 28.31 2.96 11.11
CA CYS A 319 29.16 3.81 10.29
C CYS A 319 28.92 3.64 8.79
N ILE A 320 28.64 2.43 8.30
CA ILE A 320 28.21 2.18 6.92
C ILE A 320 26.91 2.92 6.62
N GLY A 321 25.93 2.87 7.53
CA GLY A 321 24.66 3.59 7.44
C GLY A 321 24.77 5.11 7.67
N GLN A 322 25.93 5.59 8.17
CA GLN A 322 26.17 6.98 8.53
C GLN A 322 25.25 7.52 9.65
N HIS A 323 25.05 6.72 10.70
CA HIS A 323 24.16 6.99 11.84
C HIS A 323 24.96 7.33 13.11
N ALA A 324 25.22 8.63 13.33
CA ALA A 324 26.04 9.15 14.43
C ALA A 324 25.50 8.76 15.82
N ASP A 325 24.19 8.90 16.05
CA ASP A 325 23.58 8.61 17.35
C ASP A 325 23.65 7.12 17.71
N THR A 326 23.48 6.26 16.72
CA THR A 326 23.62 4.81 16.91
C THR A 326 25.07 4.43 17.17
N ALA A 327 26.03 4.99 16.43
CA ALA A 327 27.46 4.77 16.67
C ALA A 327 27.87 5.23 18.06
N ARG A 328 27.43 6.42 18.48
CA ARG A 328 27.67 6.96 19.84
C ARG A 328 27.09 6.05 20.92
N ALA A 329 25.86 5.60 20.75
CA ALA A 329 25.22 4.71 21.71
C ALA A 329 25.99 3.37 21.83
N LEU A 330 26.44 2.78 20.72
CA LEU A 330 27.22 1.53 20.74
C LEU A 330 28.56 1.71 21.45
N LEU A 331 29.28 2.83 21.23
CA LEU A 331 30.53 3.14 21.94
C LEU A 331 30.30 3.34 23.45
N GLN A 332 29.23 4.06 23.82
CA GLN A 332 28.83 4.25 25.23
C GLN A 332 28.49 2.94 25.93
N LEU A 333 27.96 1.97 25.22
CA LEU A 333 27.66 0.62 25.71
C LEU A 333 28.91 -0.28 25.82
N GLY A 334 30.09 0.24 25.45
CA GLY A 334 31.37 -0.44 25.61
C GLY A 334 31.88 -1.16 24.36
N LEU A 335 31.21 -1.03 23.22
CA LEU A 335 31.74 -1.57 21.97
C LEU A 335 32.96 -0.75 21.52
N ARG A 336 34.10 -1.42 21.30
CA ARG A 336 35.32 -0.75 20.85
C ARG A 336 35.45 -0.78 19.34
N ASP A 337 36.06 0.27 18.79
CA ASP A 337 36.42 0.29 17.36
C ASP A 337 37.56 -0.71 17.13
N SER A 338 37.28 -1.76 16.42
CA SER A 338 38.22 -2.84 16.06
C SER A 338 38.20 -3.04 14.56
N ALA A 339 39.31 -3.49 13.99
CA ALA A 339 39.37 -3.81 12.58
C ALA A 339 38.54 -5.06 12.23
N ASP A 340 37.90 -5.04 11.06
CA ASP A 340 37.28 -6.19 10.43
C ASP A 340 38.36 -7.12 9.80
N GLU A 341 37.94 -8.19 9.11
CA GLU A 341 38.87 -9.13 8.45
C GLU A 341 39.72 -8.49 7.33
N SER A 342 39.31 -7.35 6.80
CA SER A 342 40.08 -6.58 5.80
C SER A 342 41.02 -5.55 6.42
N GLY A 343 41.03 -5.45 7.75
CA GLY A 343 41.79 -4.44 8.48
C GLY A 343 41.10 -3.08 8.56
N THR A 344 39.83 -2.98 8.15
CA THR A 344 39.07 -1.73 8.14
C THR A 344 38.36 -1.54 9.48
N THR A 345 38.51 -0.35 10.12
CA THR A 345 37.79 0.00 11.34
C THR A 345 36.46 0.70 11.04
N ALA A 346 35.57 0.75 12.01
CA ALA A 346 34.29 1.45 11.89
C ALA A 346 34.50 2.96 11.63
N GLN A 347 35.50 3.59 12.28
CA GLN A 347 35.85 4.98 12.04
C GLN A 347 36.23 5.26 10.59
N GLN A 348 36.98 4.35 9.94
CA GLN A 348 37.37 4.49 8.52
C GLN A 348 36.18 4.39 7.56
N LEU A 349 35.07 3.79 7.97
CA LEU A 349 33.82 3.71 7.19
C LEU A 349 32.93 4.96 7.37
N ALA A 350 33.21 5.76 8.39
CA ALA A 350 32.51 7.03 8.61
C ALA A 350 32.90 8.05 7.53
N ARG A 351 31.89 8.69 6.95
CA ARG A 351 32.04 9.71 5.89
C ARG A 351 31.50 11.06 6.28
N LYS A 352 30.36 11.07 7.05
CA LYS A 352 29.75 12.31 7.51
C LYS A 352 30.52 12.86 8.72
N PRO A 353 30.70 14.22 8.81
CA PRO A 353 31.39 14.84 9.95
C PRO A 353 30.82 14.43 11.31
N ASP A 354 29.49 14.37 11.40
CA ASP A 354 28.82 14.00 12.66
C ASP A 354 29.16 12.58 13.13
N VAL A 355 29.38 11.65 12.18
CA VAL A 355 29.77 10.27 12.48
C VAL A 355 31.25 10.21 12.84
N LEU A 356 32.12 10.97 12.16
CA LEU A 356 33.55 11.07 12.48
C LEU A 356 33.78 11.66 13.87
N ASN A 357 33.01 12.67 14.28
CA ASN A 357 33.11 13.31 15.57
C ASN A 357 32.73 12.39 16.75
N VAL A 358 32.08 11.26 16.48
CA VAL A 358 31.74 10.26 17.54
C VAL A 358 32.97 9.56 18.09
N PHE A 359 34.07 9.50 17.32
CA PHE A 359 35.33 8.83 17.68
C PHE A 359 36.38 9.79 18.28
N GLN A 360 36.07 11.08 18.34
CA GLN A 360 36.89 12.10 19.00
C GLN A 360 36.53 12.23 20.49
#